data_d88495dcf95846ac153aba7e78e94334
#
_entry.id   d88495dcf95846ac153aba7e78e94334
#
_cell.length_a   1.000
_cell.length_b   1.000
_cell.length_c   1.000
_cell.angle_alpha   90.00
_cell.angle_beta   90.00
_cell.angle_gamma   90.00
#
_symmetry.space_group_name_H-M   'P 1'
#
loop_
_entity.id
_entity.type
_entity.pdbx_description
1 polymer ?
#
loop_
_entity_poly.entity_id
_entity_poly.type
_entity_poly.pdbx_seq_one_letter_code
_entity_poly.pdbx_strand_id
1 'polypeptide(L)'
;MSDFAIEQSTPGRVAARGSLDFDTAADALRRGLALMNSARDVEFDLTQVTSGDSAGLAVLIEWLAEARARGVRLHYVGVPAQILAVARISDIEELLTT
;
A
#
# COMPACT_ATOMS: atom_id res chain seq x y z
N MET A 1 -0.90 5.41 20.06
CA MET A 1 0.27 5.68 19.22
C MET A 1 0.18 4.90 17.92
N SER A 2 0.29 5.60 16.80
CA SER A 2 0.26 4.92 15.51
C SER A 2 1.52 4.13 15.29
N ASP A 3 1.36 2.98 14.69
CA ASP A 3 2.46 2.06 14.49
C ASP A 3 2.40 1.53 13.06
N PHE A 4 3.32 1.99 12.25
CA PHE A 4 3.45 1.56 10.87
C PHE A 4 4.92 1.47 10.50
N ALA A 5 5.28 0.39 9.83
CA ALA A 5 6.63 0.22 9.31
C ALA A 5 6.55 -0.36 7.90
N ILE A 6 7.46 0.06 7.06
CA ILE A 6 7.57 -0.45 5.70
C ILE A 6 9.05 -0.51 5.34
N GLU A 7 9.49 -1.61 4.75
CA GLU A 7 10.89 -1.79 4.38
C GLU A 7 11.02 -2.75 3.20
N GLN A 8 12.09 -2.58 2.46
CA GLN A 8 12.41 -3.50 1.38
C GLN A 8 13.02 -4.76 1.96
N SER A 9 12.43 -5.91 1.65
CA SER A 9 12.95 -7.21 2.11
C SER A 9 13.97 -7.77 1.12
N THR A 10 13.65 -7.69 -0.17
CA THR A 10 14.55 -8.07 -1.27
C THR A 10 14.25 -7.12 -2.42
N PRO A 11 15.10 -7.04 -3.45
CA PRO A 11 14.80 -6.21 -4.62
C PRO A 11 13.43 -6.54 -5.20
N GLY A 12 12.58 -5.53 -5.35
CA GLY A 12 11.24 -5.70 -5.87
C GLY A 12 10.22 -6.18 -4.87
N ARG A 13 10.60 -6.39 -3.60
CA ARG A 13 9.67 -6.82 -2.55
C ARG A 13 9.75 -5.91 -1.34
N VAL A 14 8.60 -5.40 -0.95
CA VAL A 14 8.47 -4.48 0.18
C VAL A 14 7.42 -5.04 1.12
N ALA A 15 7.73 -5.05 2.41
CA ALA A 15 6.81 -5.53 3.44
C ALA A 15 6.38 -4.37 4.32
N ALA A 16 5.08 -4.25 4.53
CA ALA A 16 4.50 -3.27 5.44
C ALA A 16 3.86 -3.99 6.62
N ARG A 17 3.85 -3.34 7.78
CA ARG A 17 3.20 -3.87 8.97
C ARG A 17 2.65 -2.77 9.84
N GLY A 18 1.71 -3.13 10.71
CA GLY A 18 1.10 -2.21 11.65
C GLY A 18 -0.23 -1.68 11.14
N SER A 19 -0.53 -0.44 11.43
CA SER A 19 -1.79 0.20 11.05
C SER A 19 -1.58 1.14 9.88
N LEU A 20 -2.46 1.05 8.90
CA LEU A 20 -2.46 1.95 7.75
C LEU A 20 -3.75 2.76 7.79
N ASP A 21 -3.71 3.86 8.53
CA ASP A 21 -4.87 4.66 8.86
C ASP A 21 -4.56 6.14 8.74
N PHE A 22 -5.51 6.97 9.20
CA PHE A 22 -5.39 8.41 9.14
C PHE A 22 -4.10 8.92 9.78
N ASP A 23 -3.70 8.33 10.92
CA ASP A 23 -2.52 8.79 11.66
C ASP A 23 -1.20 8.44 10.96
N THR A 24 -1.18 7.37 10.19
CA THR A 24 0.04 6.89 9.55
C THR A 24 0.11 7.22 8.06
N ALA A 25 -0.99 7.69 7.47
CA ALA A 25 -1.13 7.78 6.02
C ALA A 25 -0.04 8.62 5.34
N ALA A 26 0.24 9.81 5.86
CA ALA A 26 1.21 10.70 5.22
C ALA A 26 2.62 10.11 5.24
N ASP A 27 3.01 9.53 6.37
CA ASP A 27 4.31 8.90 6.51
C ASP A 27 4.41 7.65 5.64
N ALA A 28 3.35 6.83 5.63
CA ALA A 28 3.30 5.63 4.82
C ALA A 28 3.44 5.96 3.33
N LEU A 29 2.70 6.97 2.86
CA LEU A 29 2.75 7.39 1.47
C LEU A 29 4.17 7.76 1.07
N ARG A 30 4.81 8.63 1.84
CA ARG A 30 6.16 9.11 1.56
C ARG A 30 7.17 7.96 1.53
N ARG A 31 7.11 7.08 2.52
CA ARG A 31 8.07 5.99 2.65
C ARG A 31 7.89 4.93 1.57
N GLY A 32 6.65 4.61 1.23
CA GLY A 32 6.37 3.67 0.16
C GLY A 32 6.83 4.18 -1.20
N LEU A 33 6.61 5.46 -1.48
CA LEU A 33 7.07 6.06 -2.73
C LEU A 33 8.60 6.00 -2.85
N ALA A 34 9.31 6.19 -1.75
CA ALA A 34 10.77 6.13 -1.75
C ALA A 34 11.28 4.73 -2.12
N LEU A 35 10.53 3.69 -1.78
CA LEU A 35 10.92 2.30 -2.05
C LEU A 35 10.59 1.83 -3.46
N MET A 36 9.90 2.65 -4.26
CA MET A 36 9.55 2.30 -5.64
C MET A 36 10.61 2.74 -6.66
N ASN A 37 11.70 3.32 -6.24
CA ASN A 37 12.55 4.13 -7.13
C ASN A 37 13.33 3.38 -8.20
N SER A 38 13.56 2.09 -8.09
CA SER A 38 14.51 1.44 -9.00
C SER A 38 14.06 0.11 -9.57
N ALA A 39 12.84 -0.31 -9.31
CA ALA A 39 12.36 -1.59 -9.79
C ALA A 39 11.26 -1.41 -10.83
N ARG A 40 11.17 -2.32 -11.80
CA ARG A 40 10.08 -2.33 -12.78
C ARG A 40 8.83 -3.00 -12.23
N ASP A 41 9.02 -4.05 -11.44
CA ASP A 41 7.95 -4.80 -10.81
C ASP A 41 8.19 -4.77 -9.32
N VAL A 42 7.19 -4.33 -8.56
CA VAL A 42 7.28 -4.21 -7.11
C VAL A 42 6.07 -4.89 -6.50
N GLU A 43 6.32 -5.73 -5.53
CA GLU A 43 5.27 -6.34 -4.72
C GLU A 43 5.28 -5.73 -3.32
N PHE A 44 4.16 -5.17 -2.92
CA PHE A 44 3.97 -4.70 -1.55
C PHE A 44 3.18 -5.75 -0.80
N ASP A 45 3.83 -6.39 0.16
CA ASP A 45 3.22 -7.37 1.04
C ASP A 45 2.57 -6.65 2.21
N LEU A 46 1.25 -6.69 2.27
CA LEU A 46 0.46 -6.03 3.29
C LEU A 46 -0.13 -7.03 4.29
N THR A 47 0.32 -8.29 4.27
CA THR A 47 -0.25 -9.32 5.13
C THR A 47 -0.10 -9.02 6.61
N GLN A 48 0.89 -8.23 6.99
CA GLN A 48 1.10 -7.86 8.39
C GLN A 48 0.54 -6.47 8.74
N VAL A 49 -0.20 -5.86 7.83
CA VAL A 49 -0.98 -4.67 8.14
C VAL A 49 -2.26 -5.15 8.82
N THR A 50 -2.41 -4.81 10.10
CA THR A 50 -3.44 -5.39 10.95
C THR A 50 -4.73 -4.57 10.96
N SER A 51 -4.67 -3.31 10.55
CA SER A 51 -5.85 -2.46 10.50
C SER A 51 -5.67 -1.37 9.47
N GLY A 52 -6.78 -0.85 9.00
CA GLY A 52 -6.77 0.25 8.04
C GLY A 52 -8.15 0.87 7.92
N ASP A 53 -8.20 2.04 7.31
CA ASP A 53 -9.42 2.80 7.10
C ASP A 53 -9.42 3.43 5.72
N SER A 54 -10.30 4.40 5.49
CA SER A 54 -10.39 5.08 4.19
C SER A 54 -9.12 5.87 3.87
N ALA A 55 -8.40 6.36 4.87
CA ALA A 55 -7.11 7.03 4.62
C ALA A 55 -6.07 6.02 4.15
N GLY A 56 -6.08 4.82 4.70
CA GLY A 56 -5.22 3.73 4.23
C GLY A 56 -5.54 3.35 2.78
N LEU A 57 -6.82 3.28 2.44
CA LEU A 57 -7.22 3.04 1.05
C LEU A 57 -6.66 4.12 0.12
N ALA A 58 -6.75 5.39 0.54
CA ALA A 58 -6.22 6.49 -0.25
C ALA A 58 -4.71 6.34 -0.50
N VAL A 59 -3.96 5.89 0.50
CA VAL A 59 -2.53 5.62 0.34
C VAL A 59 -2.29 4.53 -0.72
N LEU A 60 -3.05 3.45 -0.66
CA LEU A 60 -2.90 2.37 -1.64
C LEU A 60 -3.20 2.85 -3.06
N ILE A 61 -4.20 3.70 -3.22
CA ILE A 61 -4.55 4.27 -4.53
C ILE A 61 -3.43 5.19 -5.01
N GLU A 62 -2.89 6.05 -4.14
CA GLU A 62 -1.81 6.95 -4.50
C GLU A 62 -0.53 6.22 -4.87
N TRP A 63 -0.19 5.15 -4.15
CA TRP A 63 0.95 4.33 -4.51
C TRP A 63 0.79 3.73 -5.92
N LEU A 64 -0.42 3.24 -6.25
CA LEU A 64 -0.69 2.70 -7.58
C LEU A 64 -0.58 3.78 -8.66
N ALA A 65 -1.14 4.95 -8.40
CA ALA A 65 -1.10 6.06 -9.36
C ALA A 65 0.34 6.51 -9.63
N GLU A 66 1.13 6.65 -8.57
CA GLU A 66 2.51 7.07 -8.70
C GLU A 66 3.37 6.00 -9.38
N ALA A 67 3.14 4.73 -9.05
CA ALA A 67 3.83 3.62 -9.70
C ALA A 67 3.57 3.65 -11.21
N ARG A 68 2.31 3.85 -11.59
CA ARG A 68 1.93 3.94 -12.99
C ARG A 68 2.64 5.10 -13.68
N ALA A 69 2.70 6.25 -13.04
CA ALA A 69 3.37 7.43 -13.58
C ALA A 69 4.86 7.19 -13.80
N ARG A 70 5.47 6.35 -12.98
CA ARG A 70 6.90 6.00 -13.06
C ARG A 70 7.19 4.79 -13.95
N GLY A 71 6.16 4.18 -14.51
CA GLY A 71 6.32 2.95 -15.30
C GLY A 71 6.63 1.72 -14.47
N VAL A 72 6.24 1.73 -13.21
CA VAL A 72 6.44 0.61 -12.27
C VAL A 72 5.14 -0.19 -12.19
N ARG A 73 5.24 -1.52 -12.25
CA ARG A 73 4.11 -2.39 -11.98
C ARG A 73 4.09 -2.72 -10.50
N LEU A 74 3.08 -2.23 -9.82
CA LEU A 74 2.90 -2.45 -8.39
C LEU A 74 1.78 -3.44 -8.15
N HIS A 75 2.07 -4.46 -7.35
CA HIS A 75 1.09 -5.45 -6.91
C HIS A 75 1.00 -5.47 -5.41
N TYR A 76 -0.21 -5.61 -4.90
CA TYR A 76 -0.45 -5.80 -3.47
C TYR A 76 -0.74 -7.25 -3.16
N VAL A 77 -0.18 -7.74 -2.07
CA VAL A 77 -0.47 -9.06 -1.52
C VAL A 77 -1.04 -8.87 -0.12
N GLY A 78 -2.17 -9.49 0.16
CA GLY A 78 -2.73 -9.49 1.49
C GLY A 78 -3.31 -8.15 1.94
N VAL A 79 -4.03 -7.45 1.05
CA VAL A 79 -4.70 -6.20 1.42
C VAL A 79 -5.62 -6.47 2.61
N PRO A 80 -5.55 -5.64 3.68
CA PRO A 80 -6.38 -5.86 4.86
C PRO A 80 -7.87 -5.85 4.55
N ALA A 81 -8.61 -6.73 5.21
CA ALA A 81 -10.05 -6.87 4.98
C ALA A 81 -10.81 -5.55 5.20
N GLN A 82 -10.38 -4.75 6.16
CA GLN A 82 -11.01 -3.46 6.44
C GLN A 82 -10.86 -2.49 5.26
N ILE A 83 -9.70 -2.50 4.62
CA ILE A 83 -9.47 -1.65 3.44
C ILE A 83 -10.25 -2.17 2.24
N LEU A 84 -10.28 -3.50 2.05
CA LEU A 84 -11.08 -4.10 0.98
C LEU A 84 -12.56 -3.79 1.14
N ALA A 85 -13.05 -3.76 2.36
CA ALA A 85 -14.46 -3.44 2.62
C ALA A 85 -14.79 -2.02 2.18
N VAL A 86 -13.92 -1.05 2.47
CA VAL A 86 -14.11 0.33 2.02
C VAL A 86 -14.02 0.41 0.49
N ALA A 87 -13.10 -0.32 -0.10
CA ALA A 87 -12.93 -0.35 -1.55
C ALA A 87 -14.17 -0.91 -2.26
N ARG A 88 -14.81 -1.93 -1.67
CA ARG A 88 -16.05 -2.49 -2.22
C ARG A 88 -17.18 -1.48 -2.22
N ILE A 89 -17.35 -0.75 -1.14
CA ILE A 89 -18.37 0.28 -1.03
C ILE A 89 -18.17 1.34 -2.11
N SER A 90 -16.92 1.64 -2.42
CA SER A 90 -16.55 2.65 -3.43
C SER A 90 -16.45 2.05 -4.84
N ASP A 91 -16.68 0.75 -4.99
CA ASP A 91 -16.63 0.03 -6.28
C ASP A 91 -15.25 0.09 -6.94
N ILE A 92 -14.20 0.06 -6.15
CA ILE A 92 -12.81 0.13 -6.64
C ILE A 92 -11.94 -1.04 -6.15
N GLU A 93 -12.56 -2.09 -5.65
CA GLU A 93 -11.84 -3.25 -5.13
C GLU A 93 -10.88 -3.84 -6.16
N GLU A 94 -11.26 -3.85 -7.43
CA GLU A 94 -10.44 -4.42 -8.49
C GLU A 94 -9.07 -3.77 -8.63
N LEU A 95 -8.97 -2.48 -8.28
CA LEU A 95 -7.69 -1.78 -8.34
C LEU A 95 -6.65 -2.37 -7.40
N LEU A 96 -7.11 -2.99 -6.32
CA LEU A 96 -6.24 -3.50 -5.27
C LEU A 96 -5.90 -4.98 -5.44
N THR A 97 -6.63 -5.70 -6.29
CA THR A 97 -6.56 -7.16 -6.36
C THR A 97 -6.09 -7.70 -7.71
N THR A 98 -5.76 -6.84 -8.65
CA THR A 98 -5.25 -7.27 -9.96
C THR A 98 -3.77 -7.58 -9.96
#